data_edefe5d1e107b55bd7dd904444d2d9bc
#
_entry.id   edefe5d1e107b55bd7dd904444d2d9bc
#
_cell.length_a   1.000
_cell.length_b   1.000
_cell.length_c   1.000
_cell.angle_alpha   90.00
_cell.angle_beta   90.00
_cell.angle_gamma   90.00
#
_symmetry.space_group_name_H-M   'P 1'
#
loop_
_entity.id
_entity.type
_entity.pdbx_description
1 polymer ?
#
loop_
_entity_poly.entity_id
_entity_poly.type
_entity_poly.pdbx_seq_one_letter_code
_entity_poly.pdbx_strand_id
1 'polypeptide(L)'
;MTTPGHIPLGDANPPDDPKAALDEFLEAMRLRRTVRHFSDRPVDQDVIERIIATAGTAPSGANKQPWRFVAVRDPELKREIRLAAEEEERLFYGGRANDAWRRDLLPLGTDEHKPFLEVAPWLIIVFKVMKDEEPGRESDQVYYVNESVGIAVGMLLAAARMAGLATLTHTPSPMKFLGSILGRPAHERPFLVIPVGYPAEDCEVPEITRKSLDRIMVIDRDVPLRLEGSKERLPDLNPPTASPRDPST
;
A
#
# COMPACT_ATOMS: atom_id res chain seq x y z
N MET A 1 -19.55 31.56 -13.65
CA MET A 1 -18.80 30.28 -13.55
C MET A 1 -19.20 29.44 -14.76
N THR A 2 -18.32 29.22 -15.70
CA THR A 2 -18.56 28.31 -16.81
C THR A 2 -18.48 26.87 -16.27
N THR A 3 -19.57 26.15 -16.35
CA THR A 3 -19.57 24.70 -16.02
C THR A 3 -18.55 24.01 -16.92
N PRO A 4 -17.60 23.24 -16.38
CA PRO A 4 -16.68 22.47 -17.21
C PRO A 4 -17.46 21.60 -18.18
N GLY A 5 -17.02 21.51 -19.44
CA GLY A 5 -17.66 20.67 -20.44
C GLY A 5 -17.66 19.20 -19.99
N HIS A 6 -18.79 18.52 -20.10
CA HIS A 6 -18.87 17.07 -19.93
C HIS A 6 -18.50 16.40 -21.24
N ILE A 7 -17.69 15.34 -21.16
CA ILE A 7 -17.37 14.49 -22.31
C ILE A 7 -17.97 13.10 -22.10
N PRO A 8 -18.30 12.35 -23.16
CA PRO A 8 -18.69 10.96 -23.04
C PRO A 8 -17.63 10.14 -22.28
N LEU A 9 -18.08 9.16 -21.50
CA LEU A 9 -17.17 8.29 -20.72
C LEU A 9 -16.15 7.55 -21.59
N GLY A 10 -16.39 7.43 -22.88
CA GLY A 10 -15.58 6.62 -23.78
C GLY A 10 -15.97 5.14 -23.73
N ASP A 11 -15.27 4.32 -24.50
CA ASP A 11 -15.55 2.88 -24.58
C ASP A 11 -15.07 2.18 -23.30
N ALA A 12 -15.97 2.07 -22.31
CA ALA A 12 -15.79 1.10 -21.25
C ALA A 12 -16.14 -0.27 -21.82
N ASN A 13 -15.14 -1.00 -22.32
CA ASN A 13 -15.35 -2.39 -22.74
C ASN A 13 -15.40 -3.27 -21.47
N PRO A 14 -16.59 -3.67 -20.99
CA PRO A 14 -16.66 -4.62 -19.90
C PRO A 14 -16.09 -5.97 -20.37
N PRO A 15 -15.47 -6.75 -19.45
CA PRO A 15 -15.04 -8.11 -19.80
C PRO A 15 -16.26 -8.97 -20.17
N ASP A 16 -16.07 -9.93 -21.07
CA ASP A 16 -17.12 -10.87 -21.49
C ASP A 16 -17.69 -11.65 -20.29
N ASP A 17 -16.83 -12.03 -19.36
CA ASP A 17 -17.20 -12.63 -18.08
C ASP A 17 -16.66 -11.79 -16.89
N PRO A 18 -17.50 -10.93 -16.29
CA PRO A 18 -17.10 -10.13 -15.14
C PRO A 18 -16.71 -10.96 -13.90
N LYS A 19 -17.30 -12.16 -13.72
CA LYS A 19 -16.96 -13.01 -12.58
C LYS A 19 -15.54 -13.57 -12.76
N ALA A 20 -15.21 -14.13 -13.91
CA ALA A 20 -13.88 -14.66 -14.20
C ALA A 20 -12.79 -13.60 -14.06
N ALA A 21 -13.03 -12.39 -14.57
CA ALA A 21 -12.09 -11.28 -14.45
C ALA A 21 -11.87 -10.86 -12.98
N LEU A 22 -12.93 -10.85 -12.16
CA LEU A 22 -12.82 -10.55 -10.73
C LEU A 22 -12.16 -11.67 -9.94
N ASP A 23 -12.40 -12.93 -10.30
CA ASP A 23 -11.76 -14.07 -9.65
C ASP A 23 -10.25 -14.07 -9.90
N GLU A 24 -9.79 -13.79 -11.11
CA GLU A 24 -8.37 -13.65 -11.44
C GLU A 24 -7.71 -12.53 -10.61
N PHE A 25 -8.33 -11.36 -10.54
CA PHE A 25 -7.81 -10.24 -9.74
C PHE A 25 -7.81 -10.58 -8.25
N LEU A 26 -8.87 -11.21 -7.73
CA LEU A 26 -8.97 -11.63 -6.34
C LEU A 26 -7.85 -12.62 -5.97
N GLU A 27 -7.58 -13.62 -6.82
CA GLU A 27 -6.48 -14.56 -6.60
C GLU A 27 -5.14 -13.84 -6.51
N ALA A 28 -4.86 -12.89 -7.41
CA ALA A 28 -3.65 -12.08 -7.33
C ALA A 28 -3.56 -11.32 -6.00
N MET A 29 -4.67 -10.72 -5.54
CA MET A 29 -4.73 -9.94 -4.29
C MET A 29 -4.66 -10.83 -3.03
N ARG A 30 -5.18 -12.04 -3.06
CA ARG A 30 -5.04 -13.03 -1.96
C ARG A 30 -3.57 -13.35 -1.68
N LEU A 31 -2.77 -13.45 -2.72
CA LEU A 31 -1.32 -13.71 -2.65
C LEU A 31 -0.49 -12.49 -2.23
N ARG A 32 -1.08 -11.27 -2.21
CA ARG A 32 -0.37 -10.09 -1.72
C ARG A 32 -0.16 -10.19 -0.21
N ARG A 33 1.09 -10.13 0.20
CA ARG A 33 1.51 -10.16 1.61
C ARG A 33 2.36 -8.93 1.94
N THR A 34 2.44 -8.59 3.20
CA THR A 34 3.41 -7.63 3.74
C THR A 34 4.74 -8.33 3.92
N VAL A 35 5.75 -7.92 3.16
CA VAL A 35 7.08 -8.55 3.10
C VAL A 35 8.10 -7.67 3.80
N ARG A 36 8.97 -8.31 4.60
CA ARG A 36 10.09 -7.64 5.31
C ARG A 36 11.46 -8.17 4.89
N HIS A 37 11.49 -9.29 4.17
CA HIS A 37 12.72 -9.89 3.64
C HIS A 37 12.74 -9.67 2.11
N PHE A 38 13.50 -8.68 1.67
CA PHE A 38 13.65 -8.33 0.26
C PHE A 38 14.96 -8.86 -0.29
N SER A 39 14.96 -9.19 -1.59
CA SER A 39 16.16 -9.33 -2.39
C SER A 39 16.65 -7.95 -2.83
N ASP A 40 17.97 -7.82 -3.02
CA ASP A 40 18.61 -6.65 -3.62
C ASP A 40 18.51 -6.64 -5.16
N ARG A 41 17.84 -7.65 -5.75
CA ARG A 41 17.59 -7.75 -7.18
C ARG A 41 17.03 -6.42 -7.71
N PRO A 42 17.64 -5.80 -8.72
CA PRO A 42 17.20 -4.52 -9.25
C PRO A 42 15.79 -4.60 -9.84
N VAL A 43 15.05 -3.51 -9.73
CA VAL A 43 13.77 -3.29 -10.40
C VAL A 43 13.93 -2.07 -11.29
N ASP A 44 13.53 -2.22 -12.56
CA ASP A 44 13.66 -1.17 -13.55
C ASP A 44 12.82 0.05 -13.18
N GLN A 45 13.35 1.23 -13.44
CA GLN A 45 12.70 2.50 -13.11
C GLN A 45 11.32 2.63 -13.78
N ASP A 46 11.20 2.18 -15.02
CA ASP A 46 9.94 2.27 -15.80
C ASP A 46 8.81 1.42 -15.18
N VAL A 47 9.14 0.34 -14.46
CA VAL A 47 8.17 -0.45 -13.68
C VAL A 47 7.65 0.37 -12.51
N ILE A 48 8.55 1.04 -11.77
CA ILE A 48 8.17 1.92 -10.66
C ILE A 48 7.32 3.10 -11.14
N GLU A 49 7.68 3.70 -12.27
CA GLU A 49 6.91 4.79 -12.89
C GLU A 49 5.49 4.35 -13.23
N ARG A 50 5.30 3.15 -13.80
CA ARG A 50 3.96 2.60 -14.10
C ARG A 50 3.14 2.31 -12.84
N ILE A 51 3.78 1.81 -11.78
CA ILE A 51 3.14 1.59 -10.49
C ILE A 51 2.64 2.92 -9.91
N ILE A 52 3.49 3.95 -9.93
CA ILE A 52 3.12 5.30 -9.45
C ILE A 52 2.06 5.94 -10.36
N ALA A 53 2.18 5.79 -11.68
CA ALA A 53 1.17 6.27 -12.62
C ALA A 53 -0.20 5.63 -12.34
N THR A 54 -0.24 4.32 -12.08
CA THR A 54 -1.48 3.63 -11.68
C THR A 54 -2.08 4.23 -10.40
N ALA A 55 -1.25 4.49 -9.39
CA ALA A 55 -1.70 5.17 -8.16
C ALA A 55 -2.24 6.58 -8.46
N GLY A 56 -1.62 7.28 -9.39
CA GLY A 56 -2.02 8.63 -9.82
C GLY A 56 -3.40 8.71 -10.50
N THR A 57 -3.97 7.59 -10.98
CA THR A 57 -5.33 7.53 -11.53
C THR A 57 -6.43 7.43 -10.47
N ALA A 58 -6.07 7.41 -9.19
CA ALA A 58 -7.04 7.32 -8.11
C ALA A 58 -8.01 8.52 -8.10
N PRO A 59 -9.27 8.32 -7.71
CA PRO A 59 -10.18 9.44 -7.48
C PRO A 59 -9.76 10.25 -6.24
N SER A 60 -10.09 11.55 -6.24
CA SER A 60 -9.82 12.42 -5.10
C SER A 60 -10.89 13.48 -4.94
N GLY A 61 -11.05 14.00 -3.71
CA GLY A 61 -12.00 15.07 -3.42
C GLY A 61 -11.79 16.28 -4.33
N ALA A 62 -12.81 16.65 -5.09
CA ALA A 62 -12.79 17.73 -6.10
C ALA A 62 -11.61 17.61 -7.11
N ASN A 63 -11.16 16.39 -7.37
CA ASN A 63 -10.01 16.08 -8.24
C ASN A 63 -8.73 16.86 -7.83
N LYS A 64 -8.51 17.03 -6.52
CA LYS A 64 -7.36 17.77 -5.99
C LYS A 64 -6.05 16.96 -5.99
N GLN A 65 -6.12 15.63 -6.12
CA GLN A 65 -4.97 14.73 -6.22
C GLN A 65 -3.88 15.03 -5.17
N PRO A 66 -4.23 15.02 -3.87
CA PRO A 66 -3.41 15.55 -2.79
C PRO A 66 -2.31 14.57 -2.36
N TRP A 67 -1.55 14.06 -3.33
CA TRP A 67 -0.47 13.10 -3.11
C TRP A 67 0.80 13.49 -3.83
N ARG A 68 1.93 13.14 -3.22
CA ARG A 68 3.25 13.17 -3.83
C ARG A 68 3.95 11.84 -3.54
N PHE A 69 4.45 11.20 -4.57
CA PHE A 69 5.24 9.98 -4.45
C PHE A 69 6.70 10.32 -4.73
N VAL A 70 7.57 10.05 -3.76
CA VAL A 70 9.02 10.23 -3.90
C VAL A 70 9.64 8.85 -3.99
N ALA A 71 10.15 8.49 -5.17
CA ALA A 71 10.82 7.21 -5.40
C ALA A 71 12.32 7.38 -5.14
N VAL A 72 12.85 6.60 -4.19
CA VAL A 72 14.24 6.63 -3.76
C VAL A 72 14.90 5.31 -4.08
N ARG A 73 16.00 5.35 -4.84
CA ARG A 73 16.90 4.22 -5.12
C ARG A 73 18.33 4.46 -4.66
N ASP A 74 18.68 5.72 -4.39
CA ASP A 74 20.00 6.10 -3.94
C ASP A 74 20.35 5.40 -2.62
N PRO A 75 21.49 4.65 -2.53
CA PRO A 75 21.83 3.87 -1.36
C PRO A 75 22.07 4.72 -0.12
N GLU A 76 22.67 5.92 -0.26
CA GLU A 76 22.96 6.79 0.88
C GLU A 76 21.67 7.38 1.44
N LEU A 77 20.75 7.84 0.56
CA LEU A 77 19.44 8.29 1.02
C LEU A 77 18.63 7.17 1.70
N LYS A 78 18.66 5.95 1.17
CA LYS A 78 17.99 4.79 1.80
C LYS A 78 18.59 4.50 3.19
N ARG A 79 19.92 4.55 3.30
CA ARG A 79 20.63 4.38 4.58
C ARG A 79 20.24 5.47 5.58
N GLU A 80 20.21 6.74 5.17
CA GLU A 80 19.82 7.86 6.02
C GLU A 80 18.37 7.69 6.51
N ILE A 81 17.44 7.33 5.61
CA ILE A 81 16.05 7.04 5.96
C ILE A 81 15.95 5.88 6.95
N ARG A 82 16.72 4.78 6.74
CA ARG A 82 16.74 3.63 7.66
C ARG A 82 17.18 4.03 9.05
N LEU A 83 18.31 4.73 9.16
CA LEU A 83 18.86 5.14 10.46
C LEU A 83 17.89 6.04 11.24
N ALA A 84 17.27 7.01 10.55
CA ALA A 84 16.28 7.87 11.18
C ALA A 84 14.99 7.13 11.58
N ALA A 85 14.56 6.17 10.77
CA ALA A 85 13.39 5.33 11.08
C ALA A 85 13.67 4.41 12.29
N GLU A 86 14.84 3.76 12.35
CA GLU A 86 15.25 2.91 13.46
C GLU A 86 15.38 3.69 14.77
N GLU A 87 15.81 4.95 14.72
CA GLU A 87 15.82 5.84 15.90
C GLU A 87 14.41 6.04 16.44
N GLU A 88 13.44 6.35 15.57
CA GLU A 88 12.03 6.52 15.98
C GLU A 88 11.42 5.22 16.51
N GLU A 89 11.75 4.09 15.89
CA GLU A 89 11.30 2.76 16.34
C GLU A 89 11.91 2.39 17.69
N ARG A 90 13.19 2.68 17.92
CA ARG A 90 13.82 2.46 19.23
C ARG A 90 13.13 3.25 20.34
N LEU A 91 12.77 4.50 20.07
CA LEU A 91 12.00 5.32 21.02
C LEU A 91 10.56 4.78 21.20
N PHE A 92 9.97 4.23 20.15
CA PHE A 92 8.65 3.60 20.20
C PHE A 92 8.68 2.34 21.09
N TYR A 93 9.55 1.39 20.79
CA TYR A 93 9.70 0.16 21.58
C TYR A 93 10.25 0.43 22.98
N GLY A 94 11.07 1.48 23.17
CA GLY A 94 11.67 1.89 24.45
C GLY A 94 10.68 2.50 25.44
N GLY A 95 9.44 2.86 25.06
CA GLY A 95 8.48 3.42 26.01
C GLY A 95 7.23 4.07 25.45
N ARG A 96 7.15 4.40 24.15
CA ARG A 96 5.94 4.98 23.58
C ARG A 96 4.84 3.94 23.29
N ALA A 97 5.23 2.68 23.03
CA ALA A 97 4.27 1.60 22.81
C ALA A 97 3.73 1.08 24.14
N ASN A 98 2.40 1.03 24.27
CA ASN A 98 1.75 0.35 25.38
C ASN A 98 1.78 -1.19 25.20
N ASP A 99 1.52 -1.93 26.28
CA ASP A 99 1.61 -3.40 26.27
C ASP A 99 0.61 -4.07 25.32
N ALA A 100 -0.58 -3.47 25.11
CA ALA A 100 -1.56 -3.99 24.18
C ALA A 100 -1.02 -3.94 22.73
N TRP A 101 -0.47 -2.79 22.34
CA TRP A 101 0.12 -2.62 21.01
C TRP A 101 1.33 -3.55 20.78
N ARG A 102 2.20 -3.69 21.79
CA ARG A 102 3.32 -4.64 21.70
C ARG A 102 2.84 -6.08 21.47
N ARG A 103 1.78 -6.51 22.19
CA ARG A 103 1.20 -7.83 21.98
C ARG A 103 0.66 -8.03 20.56
N ASP A 104 0.03 -6.99 19.98
CA ASP A 104 -0.47 -7.04 18.61
C ASP A 104 0.63 -7.12 17.56
N LEU A 105 1.82 -6.58 17.86
CA LEU A 105 2.98 -6.62 16.96
C LEU A 105 3.77 -7.94 17.03
N LEU A 106 3.72 -8.66 18.16
CA LEU A 106 4.47 -9.92 18.35
C LEU A 106 4.27 -10.94 17.21
N PRO A 107 3.03 -11.22 16.76
CA PRO A 107 2.81 -12.18 15.67
C PRO A 107 3.36 -11.71 14.32
N LEU A 108 3.67 -10.42 14.18
CA LEU A 108 4.17 -9.84 12.94
C LEU A 108 5.70 -9.93 12.81
N GLY A 109 6.40 -10.33 13.89
CA GLY A 109 7.85 -10.49 13.89
C GLY A 109 8.60 -9.19 13.54
N THR A 110 8.14 -8.03 14.06
CA THR A 110 8.77 -6.73 13.81
C THR A 110 9.36 -6.15 15.10
N ASP A 111 10.52 -5.56 14.98
CA ASP A 111 11.30 -4.91 16.04
C ASP A 111 11.79 -3.52 15.61
N GLU A 112 12.76 -2.95 16.31
CA GLU A 112 13.34 -1.65 15.97
C GLU A 112 14.25 -1.66 14.72
N HIS A 113 14.73 -2.82 14.26
CA HIS A 113 15.63 -2.94 13.12
C HIS A 113 14.86 -3.02 11.80
N LYS A 114 15.22 -2.17 10.84
CA LYS A 114 14.53 -2.02 9.57
C LYS A 114 15.46 -2.20 8.36
N PRO A 115 16.22 -3.31 8.26
CA PRO A 115 17.18 -3.52 7.18
C PRO A 115 16.52 -3.48 5.79
N PHE A 116 15.25 -3.82 5.69
CA PHE A 116 14.49 -3.78 4.44
C PHE A 116 14.41 -2.38 3.82
N LEU A 117 14.59 -1.30 4.59
CA LEU A 117 14.62 0.07 4.06
C LEU A 117 15.88 0.34 3.24
N GLU A 118 16.92 -0.47 3.42
CA GLU A 118 18.18 -0.33 2.67
C GLU A 118 18.31 -1.42 1.60
N VAL A 119 17.85 -2.66 1.90
CA VAL A 119 17.96 -3.80 0.99
C VAL A 119 17.00 -3.70 -0.19
N ALA A 120 15.72 -3.33 0.04
CA ALA A 120 14.76 -3.17 -1.05
C ALA A 120 15.30 -2.22 -2.12
N PRO A 121 15.23 -2.57 -3.42
CA PRO A 121 15.81 -1.75 -4.51
C PRO A 121 15.20 -0.35 -4.57
N TRP A 122 13.95 -0.20 -4.17
CA TRP A 122 13.26 1.08 -4.14
C TRP A 122 12.50 1.32 -2.84
N LEU A 123 12.48 2.59 -2.41
CA LEU A 123 11.53 3.09 -1.42
C LEU A 123 10.60 4.08 -2.12
N ILE A 124 9.29 3.91 -1.98
CA ILE A 124 8.31 4.92 -2.38
C ILE A 124 7.79 5.58 -1.11
N ILE A 125 8.19 6.85 -0.90
CA ILE A 125 7.71 7.64 0.21
C ILE A 125 6.49 8.42 -0.26
N VAL A 126 5.36 8.20 0.40
CA VAL A 126 4.09 8.84 0.09
C VAL A 126 3.90 10.04 1.00
N PHE A 127 3.67 11.20 0.40
CA PHE A 127 3.33 12.43 1.10
C PHE A 127 1.88 12.83 0.82
N LYS A 128 1.24 13.37 1.83
CA LYS A 128 -0.02 14.11 1.72
C LYS A 128 0.30 15.55 1.38
N VAL A 129 -0.23 16.04 0.28
CA VAL A 129 -0.12 17.45 -0.11
C VAL A 129 -1.29 18.20 0.52
N MET A 130 -0.96 19.08 1.48
CA MET A 130 -1.96 19.76 2.31
C MET A 130 -2.40 21.11 1.71
N LYS A 131 -1.94 21.42 0.50
CA LYS A 131 -2.22 22.66 -0.22
C LYS A 131 -2.34 22.37 -1.70
N ASP A 132 -3.36 22.91 -2.38
CA ASP A 132 -3.47 22.81 -3.83
C ASP A 132 -2.34 23.63 -4.50
N GLU A 133 -1.54 22.96 -5.31
CA GLU A 133 -0.39 23.56 -6.00
C GLU A 133 -0.71 23.91 -7.46
N GLU A 134 -1.93 23.60 -7.94
CA GLU A 134 -2.28 23.85 -9.34
C GLU A 134 -2.42 25.34 -9.64
N PRO A 135 -1.72 25.84 -10.66
CA PRO A 135 -1.77 27.24 -11.04
C PRO A 135 -3.18 27.69 -11.44
N GLY A 136 -3.54 28.92 -11.07
CA GLY A 136 -4.81 29.54 -11.48
C GLY A 136 -6.04 29.09 -10.70
N ARG A 137 -5.89 28.33 -9.63
CA ARG A 137 -6.97 28.02 -8.70
C ARG A 137 -7.19 29.16 -7.71
N GLU A 138 -8.47 29.50 -7.45
CA GLU A 138 -8.84 30.58 -6.51
C GLU A 138 -8.55 30.21 -5.04
N SER A 139 -8.46 28.91 -4.73
CA SER A 139 -8.26 28.41 -3.37
C SER A 139 -7.21 27.30 -3.38
N ASP A 140 -6.32 27.34 -2.38
CA ASP A 140 -5.33 26.31 -2.11
C ASP A 140 -5.88 25.15 -1.25
N GLN A 141 -7.19 25.13 -1.00
CA GLN A 141 -7.84 24.11 -0.16
C GLN A 141 -7.88 22.75 -0.85
N VAL A 142 -7.54 21.71 -0.09
CA VAL A 142 -7.64 20.31 -0.46
C VAL A 142 -8.67 19.61 0.42
N TYR A 143 -9.31 18.56 -0.11
CA TYR A 143 -10.40 17.86 0.55
C TYR A 143 -10.11 16.35 0.65
N TYR A 144 -10.61 15.70 1.70
CA TYR A 144 -10.54 14.23 1.88
C TYR A 144 -9.14 13.67 1.61
N VAL A 145 -8.12 14.35 2.18
CA VAL A 145 -6.71 14.06 1.87
C VAL A 145 -6.34 12.63 2.26
N ASN A 146 -6.71 12.18 3.47
CA ASN A 146 -6.37 10.84 3.94
C ASN A 146 -7.04 9.75 3.11
N GLU A 147 -8.32 9.93 2.79
CA GLU A 147 -9.12 9.01 1.99
C GLU A 147 -8.56 8.91 0.58
N SER A 148 -8.30 10.05 -0.06
CA SER A 148 -7.75 10.13 -1.41
C SER A 148 -6.38 9.46 -1.51
N VAL A 149 -5.47 9.78 -0.59
CA VAL A 149 -4.12 9.19 -0.55
C VAL A 149 -4.20 7.70 -0.22
N GLY A 150 -5.11 7.28 0.69
CA GLY A 150 -5.34 5.87 1.00
C GLY A 150 -5.79 5.05 -0.21
N ILE A 151 -6.70 5.59 -1.04
CA ILE A 151 -7.15 4.96 -2.29
C ILE A 151 -5.96 4.84 -3.27
N ALA A 152 -5.21 5.91 -3.47
CA ALA A 152 -4.04 5.91 -4.35
C ALA A 152 -2.98 4.88 -3.91
N VAL A 153 -2.72 4.76 -2.60
CA VAL A 153 -1.83 3.74 -2.04
C VAL A 153 -2.39 2.33 -2.28
N GLY A 154 -3.69 2.11 -2.11
CA GLY A 154 -4.31 0.82 -2.41
C GLY A 154 -4.07 0.39 -3.86
N MET A 155 -4.23 1.31 -4.82
CA MET A 155 -3.94 1.08 -6.23
C MET A 155 -2.45 0.82 -6.49
N LEU A 156 -1.55 1.53 -5.81
CA LEU A 156 -0.10 1.29 -5.85
C LEU A 156 0.26 -0.14 -5.43
N LEU A 157 -0.30 -0.60 -4.30
CA LEU A 157 -0.03 -1.94 -3.77
C LEU A 157 -0.56 -3.03 -4.71
N ALA A 158 -1.72 -2.81 -5.33
CA ALA A 158 -2.28 -3.72 -6.34
C ALA A 158 -1.39 -3.76 -7.59
N ALA A 159 -0.98 -2.62 -8.12
CA ALA A 159 -0.09 -2.53 -9.28
C ALA A 159 1.26 -3.20 -9.03
N ALA A 160 1.88 -2.97 -7.85
CA ALA A 160 3.12 -3.64 -7.46
C ALA A 160 2.94 -5.17 -7.43
N ARG A 161 1.82 -5.66 -6.88
CA ARG A 161 1.52 -7.10 -6.88
C ARG A 161 1.35 -7.65 -8.30
N MET A 162 0.65 -6.94 -9.18
CA MET A 162 0.49 -7.33 -10.58
C MET A 162 1.83 -7.37 -11.34
N ALA A 163 2.78 -6.52 -10.94
CA ALA A 163 4.15 -6.55 -11.46
C ALA A 163 5.04 -7.66 -10.82
N GLY A 164 4.48 -8.53 -9.95
CA GLY A 164 5.23 -9.57 -9.27
C GLY A 164 6.13 -9.07 -8.13
N LEU A 165 5.94 -7.82 -7.70
CA LEU A 165 6.73 -7.21 -6.63
C LEU A 165 6.07 -7.34 -5.27
N ALA A 166 6.91 -7.43 -4.25
CA ALA A 166 6.53 -7.38 -2.85
C ALA A 166 6.58 -5.93 -2.32
N THR A 167 5.75 -5.68 -1.31
CA THR A 167 5.67 -4.38 -0.65
C THR A 167 5.47 -4.53 0.86
N LEU A 168 5.82 -3.49 1.59
CA LEU A 168 5.48 -3.26 3.00
C LEU A 168 4.94 -1.85 3.14
N THR A 169 3.89 -1.65 3.90
CA THR A 169 3.48 -0.32 4.38
C THR A 169 4.12 -0.06 5.74
N HIS A 170 5.06 0.87 5.81
CA HIS A 170 5.81 1.20 7.01
C HIS A 170 5.51 2.64 7.47
N THR A 171 5.28 2.82 8.76
CA THR A 171 4.88 4.09 9.37
C THR A 171 5.72 4.38 10.62
N PRO A 172 7.02 4.68 10.50
CA PRO A 172 7.82 5.10 11.65
C PRO A 172 7.28 6.42 12.19
N SER A 173 6.84 6.46 13.43
CA SER A 173 6.14 7.64 13.97
C SER A 173 6.93 8.30 15.09
N PRO A 174 7.18 9.63 14.98
CA PRO A 174 6.78 10.58 13.93
C PRO A 174 7.66 10.52 12.67
N MET A 175 7.08 10.75 11.50
CA MET A 175 7.76 10.66 10.20
C MET A 175 8.33 11.99 9.67
N LYS A 176 8.41 13.04 10.50
CA LYS A 176 8.85 14.38 10.07
C LYS A 176 10.24 14.41 9.45
N PHE A 177 11.13 13.52 9.88
CA PHE A 177 12.48 13.38 9.35
C PHE A 177 12.51 13.15 7.83
N LEU A 178 11.51 12.46 7.27
CA LEU A 178 11.42 12.21 5.83
C LEU A 178 11.30 13.50 5.01
N GLY A 179 10.56 14.50 5.51
CA GLY A 179 10.46 15.80 4.86
C GLY A 179 11.81 16.51 4.81
N SER A 180 12.59 16.44 5.90
CA SER A 180 13.92 17.05 5.99
C SER A 180 14.94 16.33 5.10
N ILE A 181 15.03 15.01 5.18
CA ILE A 181 15.97 14.20 4.38
C ILE A 181 15.73 14.39 2.88
N LEU A 182 14.46 14.41 2.47
CA LEU A 182 14.07 14.48 1.05
C LEU A 182 13.84 15.91 0.55
N GLY A 183 14.13 16.93 1.36
CA GLY A 183 13.97 18.34 0.97
C GLY A 183 12.53 18.71 0.58
N ARG A 184 11.53 18.12 1.24
CA ARG A 184 10.13 18.38 0.91
C ARG A 184 9.58 19.59 1.65
N PRO A 185 8.72 20.40 1.00
CA PRO A 185 8.16 21.59 1.61
C PRO A 185 7.20 21.24 2.76
N ALA A 186 6.98 22.17 3.70
CA ALA A 186 6.23 21.93 4.94
C ALA A 186 4.77 21.49 4.73
N HIS A 187 4.16 21.81 3.59
CA HIS A 187 2.80 21.40 3.24
C HIS A 187 2.74 19.96 2.67
N GLU A 188 3.88 19.33 2.37
CA GLU A 188 3.96 17.92 2.08
C GLU A 188 4.25 17.16 3.38
N ARG A 189 3.26 16.42 3.87
CA ARG A 189 3.34 15.66 5.13
C ARG A 189 3.52 14.18 4.85
N PRO A 190 4.55 13.53 5.39
CA PRO A 190 4.75 12.09 5.20
C PRO A 190 3.52 11.29 5.64
N PHE A 191 3.18 10.26 4.87
CA PHE A 191 2.04 9.38 5.11
C PHE A 191 2.45 7.91 5.25
N LEU A 192 3.28 7.39 4.33
CA LEU A 192 3.79 6.02 4.34
C LEU A 192 5.18 5.95 3.73
N VAL A 193 5.97 4.97 4.16
CA VAL A 193 7.17 4.49 3.48
C VAL A 193 6.86 3.09 2.93
N ILE A 194 7.05 2.89 1.63
CA ILE A 194 6.74 1.64 0.96
C ILE A 194 8.01 1.11 0.29
N PRO A 195 8.76 0.19 0.94
CA PRO A 195 9.77 -0.63 0.26
C PRO A 195 9.12 -1.45 -0.84
N VAL A 196 9.74 -1.47 -2.01
CA VAL A 196 9.26 -2.19 -3.21
C VAL A 196 10.42 -2.95 -3.83
N GLY A 197 10.22 -4.23 -4.08
CA GLY A 197 11.22 -5.11 -4.67
C GLY A 197 10.75 -6.55 -4.75
N TYR A 198 11.65 -7.44 -5.16
CA TYR A 198 11.37 -8.88 -5.11
C TYR A 198 11.56 -9.39 -3.68
N PRO A 199 10.75 -10.37 -3.23
CA PRO A 199 11.03 -11.05 -1.97
C PRO A 199 12.37 -11.83 -2.06
N ALA A 200 13.05 -12.01 -0.95
CA ALA A 200 14.18 -12.94 -0.86
C ALA A 200 13.69 -14.39 -1.12
N GLU A 201 14.60 -15.28 -1.52
CA GLU A 201 14.25 -16.69 -1.82
C GLU A 201 13.73 -17.42 -0.58
N ASP A 202 14.27 -17.10 0.59
CA ASP A 202 13.89 -17.63 1.90
C ASP A 202 12.84 -16.78 2.62
N CYS A 203 12.17 -15.88 1.91
CA CYS A 203 11.22 -14.95 2.51
C CYS A 203 10.06 -15.66 3.18
N GLU A 204 9.92 -15.43 4.47
CA GLU A 204 8.77 -15.86 5.25
C GLU A 204 7.86 -14.67 5.57
N VAL A 205 6.58 -14.96 5.78
CA VAL A 205 5.58 -13.99 6.19
C VAL A 205 4.75 -14.54 7.34
N PRO A 206 4.30 -13.70 8.29
CA PRO A 206 3.49 -14.16 9.41
C PRO A 206 2.25 -14.93 8.96
N GLU A 207 1.93 -16.03 9.62
CA GLU A 207 0.69 -16.78 9.40
C GLU A 207 -0.47 -16.02 10.04
N ILE A 208 -1.07 -15.11 9.27
CA ILE A 208 -2.23 -14.32 9.67
C ILE A 208 -3.37 -14.51 8.68
N THR A 209 -4.59 -14.44 9.19
CA THR A 209 -5.81 -14.63 8.39
C THR A 209 -6.55 -13.32 8.20
N ARG A 210 -7.25 -13.21 7.07
CA ARG A 210 -8.21 -12.13 6.81
C ARG A 210 -9.59 -12.54 7.34
N LYS A 211 -10.39 -11.56 7.68
CA LYS A 211 -11.80 -11.78 7.99
C LYS A 211 -12.50 -12.40 6.77
N SER A 212 -13.46 -13.30 7.03
CA SER A 212 -14.32 -13.85 5.99
C SER A 212 -15.25 -12.78 5.42
N LEU A 213 -15.77 -13.02 4.22
CA LEU A 213 -16.59 -12.03 3.51
C LEU A 213 -17.85 -11.63 4.30
N ASP A 214 -18.51 -12.58 4.98
CA ASP A 214 -19.68 -12.33 5.83
C ASP A 214 -19.39 -11.40 7.03
N ARG A 215 -18.11 -11.24 7.42
CA ARG A 215 -17.70 -10.32 8.49
C ARG A 215 -17.35 -8.92 8.01
N ILE A 216 -17.24 -8.71 6.71
CA ILE A 216 -16.86 -7.41 6.13
C ILE A 216 -17.89 -6.84 5.17
N MET A 217 -18.93 -7.62 4.82
CA MET A 217 -19.99 -7.24 3.92
C MET A 217 -21.36 -7.43 4.57
N VAL A 218 -22.22 -6.45 4.41
CA VAL A 218 -23.62 -6.49 4.78
C VAL A 218 -24.43 -6.15 3.53
N ILE A 219 -25.50 -6.90 3.27
CA ILE A 219 -26.46 -6.58 2.22
C ILE A 219 -27.69 -5.96 2.87
N ASP A 220 -28.03 -4.75 2.46
CA ASP A 220 -29.12 -3.96 3.01
C ASP A 220 -29.04 -3.82 4.53
N ARG A 221 -30.14 -4.07 5.25
CA ARG A 221 -30.23 -3.95 6.70
C ARG A 221 -30.14 -5.32 7.36
N ASP A 222 -28.95 -5.82 7.59
CA ASP A 222 -28.71 -7.10 8.30
C ASP A 222 -29.37 -8.33 7.64
N VAL A 223 -29.59 -8.27 6.32
CA VAL A 223 -30.03 -9.44 5.57
C VAL A 223 -28.85 -10.42 5.52
N PRO A 224 -29.04 -11.71 5.92
CA PRO A 224 -27.99 -12.70 5.80
C PRO A 224 -27.42 -12.73 4.37
N LEU A 225 -26.11 -12.75 4.21
CA LEU A 225 -25.41 -12.82 2.92
C LEU A 225 -25.86 -14.01 2.06
N ARG A 226 -26.46 -15.03 2.71
CA ARG A 226 -27.02 -16.21 2.04
C ARG A 226 -28.37 -16.57 2.62
N LEU A 227 -29.30 -16.76 1.73
CA LEU A 227 -30.50 -17.55 2.05
C LEU A 227 -30.05 -19.01 2.19
N GLU A 228 -30.62 -19.72 3.17
CA GLU A 228 -30.41 -21.16 3.33
C GLU A 228 -30.68 -21.87 1.99
N GLY A 229 -29.68 -22.59 1.46
CA GLY A 229 -29.79 -23.36 0.21
C GLY A 229 -28.93 -22.87 -0.98
N SER A 230 -28.22 -21.74 -0.89
CA SER A 230 -27.28 -21.36 -1.96
C SER A 230 -26.06 -22.28 -1.98
N LYS A 231 -25.82 -22.96 -3.11
CA LYS A 231 -24.68 -23.86 -3.31
C LYS A 231 -23.34 -23.18 -3.56
N GLU A 232 -23.35 -21.88 -3.87
CA GLU A 232 -22.12 -21.13 -4.15
C GLU A 232 -21.40 -20.76 -2.85
N ARG A 233 -20.14 -21.14 -2.76
CA ARG A 233 -19.26 -20.75 -1.66
C ARG A 233 -18.88 -19.28 -1.80
N LEU A 234 -18.92 -18.54 -0.68
CA LEU A 234 -18.37 -17.18 -0.65
C LEU A 234 -16.87 -17.22 -0.97
N PRO A 235 -16.34 -16.21 -1.70
CA PRO A 235 -14.92 -16.13 -1.97
C PRO A 235 -14.10 -16.15 -0.68
N ASP A 236 -13.09 -17.02 -0.63
CA ASP A 236 -12.12 -17.02 0.45
C ASP A 236 -11.11 -15.88 0.21
N LEU A 237 -10.88 -15.06 1.21
CA LEU A 237 -9.96 -13.92 1.13
C LEU A 237 -8.53 -14.25 1.56
N ASN A 238 -8.30 -15.48 2.02
CA ASN A 238 -6.99 -15.95 2.43
C ASN A 238 -6.23 -16.57 1.25
N PRO A 239 -4.88 -16.51 1.25
CA PRO A 239 -4.11 -17.25 0.27
C PRO A 239 -4.36 -18.75 0.42
N PRO A 240 -4.21 -19.54 -0.65
CA PRO A 240 -4.24 -21.00 -0.54
C PRO A 240 -3.17 -21.44 0.47
N THR A 241 -3.50 -22.43 1.28
CA THR A 241 -2.51 -23.05 2.19
C THR A 241 -1.37 -23.59 1.35
N ALA A 242 -0.14 -23.19 1.68
CA ALA A 242 1.03 -23.76 1.03
C ALA A 242 1.02 -25.27 1.23
N SER A 243 1.11 -26.04 0.14
CA SER A 243 1.43 -27.44 0.27
C SER A 243 2.80 -27.57 0.97
N PRO A 244 2.97 -28.53 1.91
CA PRO A 244 4.27 -28.76 2.51
C PRO A 244 5.31 -28.88 1.39
N ARG A 245 6.40 -28.14 1.46
CA ARG A 245 7.52 -28.33 0.53
C ARG A 245 7.98 -29.77 0.68
N ASP A 246 8.02 -30.51 -0.40
CA ASP A 246 8.61 -31.84 -0.41
C ASP A 246 10.10 -31.70 -0.03
N PRO A 247 10.57 -32.32 1.07
CA PRO A 247 11.95 -32.19 1.52
C PRO A 247 12.97 -32.83 0.58
N SER A 248 12.53 -33.34 -0.59
CA SER A 248 13.37 -34.03 -1.57
C SER A 248 13.70 -33.23 -2.85
N THR A 249 13.43 -31.90 -2.90
CA THR A 249 13.82 -31.07 -4.04
C THR A 249 14.83 -30.00 -3.66
#